data_0e92343c7885dff20f12f396b8ab8724
#
_entry.id   0e92343c7885dff20f12f396b8ab8724
#
_cell.length_a   1.000
_cell.length_b   1.000
_cell.length_c   1.000
_cell.angle_alpha   90.00
_cell.angle_beta   90.00
_cell.angle_gamma   90.00
#
_symmetry.space_group_name_H-M   'P 1'
#
loop_
_entity.id
_entity.type
_entity.pdbx_description
1 polymer ?
#
loop_
_entity_poly.entity_id
_entity_poly.type
_entity_poly.pdbx_seq_one_letter_code
_entity_poly.pdbx_strand_id
1 'polypeptide(L)'
;MILLDNTALSAFAYIDRLGLLSKLFGEIFIPESVYYEGVLKAKKSERVDRIKNCIKEGQIKIIKPSRNDFEFAKKLPATLGLGERYTIAIGLSMKCLIATDDLKPRKIAKAFGLDIIGTLGILRLAHKKNLLDKHELEQLIEMLHEILFFTDDLEKWVLFNEGP
;
A
#
# COMPACT_ATOMS: atom_id res chain seq x y z
N MET A 1 11.09 -4.90 -3.72
CA MET A 1 10.96 -3.53 -3.18
C MET A 1 9.57 -2.98 -3.51
N ILE A 2 8.88 -2.43 -2.52
CA ILE A 2 7.54 -1.88 -2.66
C ILE A 2 7.42 -0.54 -1.91
N LEU A 3 6.69 0.41 -2.48
CA LEU A 3 6.35 1.70 -1.88
C LEU A 3 4.87 1.71 -1.52
N LEU A 4 4.53 1.95 -0.26
CA LEU A 4 3.15 1.97 0.20
C LEU A 4 2.61 3.40 0.27
N ASP A 5 1.40 3.60 -0.19
CA ASP A 5 0.62 4.78 0.15
C ASP A 5 -0.07 4.61 1.53
N ASN A 6 -0.82 5.64 1.95
CA ASN A 6 -1.50 5.62 3.24
C ASN A 6 -2.62 4.56 3.31
N THR A 7 -3.30 4.27 2.19
CA THR A 7 -4.41 3.31 2.17
C THR A 7 -3.91 1.89 2.34
N ALA A 8 -2.91 1.49 1.57
CA ALA A 8 -2.29 0.16 1.69
C ALA A 8 -1.57 -0.02 3.03
N LEU A 9 -0.81 1.00 3.51
CA LEU A 9 -0.16 0.95 4.82
C LEU A 9 -1.18 0.73 5.93
N SER A 10 -2.27 1.51 5.92
CA SER A 10 -3.36 1.40 6.88
C SER A 10 -4.05 0.04 6.85
N ALA A 11 -4.31 -0.49 5.66
CA ALA A 11 -4.96 -1.78 5.49
C ALA A 11 -4.13 -2.92 6.09
N PHE A 12 -2.84 -3.01 5.73
CA PHE A 12 -1.95 -4.03 6.28
C PHE A 12 -1.68 -3.91 7.77
N ALA A 13 -1.66 -2.69 8.31
CA ALA A 13 -1.58 -2.46 9.74
C ALA A 13 -2.87 -2.85 10.47
N TYR A 14 -4.04 -2.64 9.85
CA TYR A 14 -5.34 -3.02 10.39
C TYR A 14 -5.48 -4.53 10.54
N ILE A 15 -5.17 -5.29 9.49
CA ILE A 15 -5.24 -6.75 9.51
C ILE A 15 -4.03 -7.42 10.17
N ASP A 16 -3.11 -6.65 10.75
CA ASP A 16 -1.88 -7.15 11.41
C ASP A 16 -1.01 -8.06 10.53
N ARG A 17 -0.78 -7.62 9.29
CA ARG A 17 0.01 -8.38 8.29
C ARG A 17 1.10 -7.55 7.61
N LEU A 18 1.62 -6.50 8.27
CA LEU A 18 2.76 -5.71 7.74
C LEU A 18 3.98 -6.59 7.44
N GLY A 19 4.28 -7.57 8.29
CA GLY A 19 5.38 -8.52 8.06
C GLY A 19 5.24 -9.39 6.81
N LEU A 20 4.03 -9.55 6.26
CA LEU A 20 3.80 -10.26 5.01
C LEU A 20 4.41 -9.54 3.82
N LEU A 21 4.41 -8.21 3.86
CA LEU A 21 4.97 -7.37 2.80
C LEU A 21 6.48 -7.59 2.63
N SER A 22 7.23 -7.69 3.73
CA SER A 22 8.68 -7.97 3.66
C SER A 22 8.98 -9.35 3.12
N LYS A 23 8.15 -10.35 3.46
CA LYS A 23 8.29 -11.72 2.91
C LYS A 23 8.05 -11.76 1.39
N LEU A 24 7.13 -10.93 0.88
CA LEU A 24 6.78 -10.89 -0.55
C LEU A 24 7.74 -10.03 -1.38
N PHE A 25 8.13 -8.87 -0.87
CA PHE A 25 8.77 -7.82 -1.66
C PHE A 25 10.18 -7.43 -1.16
N GLY A 26 10.61 -7.96 -0.02
CA GLY A 26 11.87 -7.59 0.62
C GLY A 26 11.78 -6.22 1.29
N GLU A 27 12.27 -5.19 0.64
CA GLU A 27 12.27 -3.84 1.22
C GLU A 27 10.93 -3.12 1.07
N ILE A 28 10.50 -2.50 2.16
CA ILE A 28 9.24 -1.74 2.24
C ILE A 28 9.58 -0.28 2.52
N PHE A 29 9.02 0.60 1.71
CA PHE A 29 9.17 2.04 1.86
C PHE A 29 7.81 2.72 2.01
N ILE A 30 7.80 3.81 2.78
CA ILE A 30 6.71 4.78 2.84
C ILE A 30 7.26 6.19 2.63
N PRO A 31 6.59 7.07 1.87
CA PRO A 31 6.94 8.47 1.80
C PRO A 31 6.86 9.15 3.17
N GLU A 32 7.71 10.14 3.43
CA GLU A 32 7.64 10.94 4.67
C GLU A 32 6.27 11.60 4.87
N SER A 33 5.58 11.99 3.78
CA SER A 33 4.20 12.50 3.82
C SER A 33 3.20 11.46 4.33
N VAL A 34 3.34 10.19 3.92
CA VAL A 34 2.50 9.07 4.39
C VAL A 34 2.78 8.80 5.88
N TYR A 35 4.03 8.82 6.31
CA TYR A 35 4.38 8.72 7.73
C TYR A 35 3.74 9.85 8.55
N TYR A 36 3.83 11.08 8.06
CA TYR A 36 3.24 12.24 8.75
C TYR A 36 1.72 12.13 8.88
N GLU A 37 1.02 11.79 7.81
CA GLU A 37 -0.44 11.67 7.81
C GLU A 37 -0.93 10.42 8.53
N GLY A 38 -0.36 9.26 8.22
CA GLY A 38 -0.82 7.96 8.72
C GLY A 38 -0.35 7.61 10.13
N VAL A 39 0.70 8.28 10.63
CA VAL A 39 1.31 7.95 11.93
C VAL A 39 1.36 9.15 12.87
N LEU A 40 1.91 10.28 12.44
CA LEU A 40 2.11 11.43 13.34
C LEU A 40 0.80 12.21 13.61
N LYS A 41 -0.01 12.42 12.58
CA LYS A 41 -1.32 13.09 12.71
C LYS A 41 -2.47 12.13 13.07
N ALA A 42 -2.28 10.84 12.90
CA ALA A 42 -3.31 9.85 13.17
C ALA A 42 -3.63 9.77 14.67
N LYS A 43 -4.90 9.52 14.99
CA LYS A 43 -5.29 9.21 16.37
C LYS A 43 -4.58 7.95 16.85
N LYS A 44 -4.14 7.94 18.10
CA LYS A 44 -3.52 6.77 18.74
C LYS A 44 -4.43 5.55 18.60
N SER A 45 -3.89 4.46 18.10
CA SER A 45 -4.59 3.18 17.88
C SER A 45 -3.56 2.06 17.73
N GLU A 46 -3.99 0.82 17.93
CA GLU A 46 -3.14 -0.36 17.71
C GLU A 46 -2.51 -0.37 16.30
N ARG A 47 -3.27 0.03 15.29
CA ARG A 47 -2.78 0.16 13.92
C ARG A 47 -1.57 1.09 13.82
N VAL A 48 -1.64 2.26 14.45
CA VAL A 48 -0.54 3.23 14.48
C VAL A 48 0.66 2.68 15.25
N ASP A 49 0.43 1.99 16.35
CA ASP A 49 1.49 1.38 17.16
C ASP A 49 2.20 0.25 16.39
N ARG A 50 1.47 -0.58 15.63
CA ARG A 50 2.06 -1.60 14.72
C ARG A 50 2.97 -0.98 13.67
N ILE A 51 2.54 0.10 13.01
CA ILE A 51 3.37 0.81 12.03
C ILE A 51 4.64 1.36 12.68
N LYS A 52 4.53 2.02 13.84
CA LYS A 52 5.69 2.55 14.59
C LYS A 52 6.69 1.46 14.95
N ASN A 53 6.20 0.31 15.40
CA ASN A 53 7.05 -0.84 15.74
C ASN A 53 7.81 -1.34 14.51
N CYS A 54 7.13 -1.54 13.37
CA CYS A 54 7.78 -1.96 12.12
C CYS A 54 8.83 -0.96 11.63
N ILE A 55 8.61 0.35 11.83
CA ILE A 55 9.60 1.39 11.50
C ILE A 55 10.79 1.30 12.46
N LYS A 56 10.55 1.19 13.77
CA LYS A 56 11.59 1.08 14.80
C LYS A 56 12.48 -0.15 14.59
N GLU A 57 11.89 -1.25 14.16
CA GLU A 57 12.59 -2.51 13.85
C GLU A 57 13.27 -2.50 12.47
N GLY A 58 13.14 -1.43 11.69
CA GLY A 58 13.73 -1.29 10.36
C GLY A 58 13.05 -2.10 9.26
N GLN A 59 11.87 -2.67 9.53
CA GLN A 59 11.07 -3.40 8.56
C GLN A 59 10.43 -2.47 7.53
N ILE A 60 10.09 -1.25 7.93
CA ILE A 60 9.56 -0.19 7.06
C ILE A 60 10.52 0.99 7.11
N LYS A 61 10.94 1.46 5.95
CA LYS A 61 11.84 2.60 5.78
C LYS A 61 11.07 3.83 5.32
N ILE A 62 11.33 4.97 5.97
CA ILE A 62 10.75 6.25 5.56
C ILE A 62 11.67 6.87 4.51
N ILE A 63 11.10 7.27 3.37
CA ILE A 63 11.82 7.93 2.29
C ILE A 63 11.39 9.39 2.13
N LYS A 64 12.36 10.28 2.03
CA LYS A 64 12.13 11.69 1.71
C LYS A 64 12.14 11.90 0.20
N PRO A 65 11.22 12.72 -0.35
CA PRO A 65 11.27 13.07 -1.75
C PRO A 65 12.57 13.83 -2.06
N SER A 66 13.23 13.47 -3.15
CA SER A 66 14.33 14.24 -3.71
C SER A 66 13.83 15.58 -4.29
N ARG A 67 14.75 16.49 -4.65
CA ARG A 67 14.38 17.72 -5.34
C ARG A 67 13.60 17.45 -6.63
N ASN A 68 13.99 16.44 -7.39
CA ASN A 68 13.32 16.07 -8.63
C ASN A 68 11.91 15.50 -8.37
N ASP A 69 11.74 14.68 -7.33
CA ASP A 69 10.43 14.16 -6.93
C ASP A 69 9.50 15.30 -6.52
N PHE A 70 10.03 16.29 -5.80
CA PHE A 70 9.27 17.47 -5.39
C PHE A 70 8.79 18.27 -6.59
N GLU A 71 9.67 18.57 -7.56
CA GLU A 71 9.32 19.29 -8.78
C GLU A 71 8.37 18.51 -9.68
N PHE A 72 8.50 17.18 -9.74
CA PHE A 72 7.56 16.33 -10.47
C PHE A 72 6.18 16.29 -9.81
N ALA A 73 6.12 16.14 -8.48
CA ALA A 73 4.87 16.11 -7.73
C ALA A 73 4.02 17.38 -7.93
N LYS A 74 4.66 18.54 -8.11
CA LYS A 74 3.95 19.81 -8.43
C LYS A 74 3.22 19.78 -9.77
N LYS A 75 3.70 18.99 -10.72
CA LYS A 75 3.10 18.86 -12.07
C LYS A 75 1.94 17.86 -12.11
N LEU A 76 1.80 17.04 -11.08
CA LEU A 76 0.69 16.10 -10.97
C LEU A 76 -0.62 16.83 -10.64
N PRO A 77 -1.79 16.29 -11.07
CA PRO A 77 -3.07 16.92 -10.86
C PRO A 77 -3.32 17.31 -9.41
N ALA A 78 -3.80 18.55 -9.20
CA ALA A 78 -4.15 19.04 -7.85
C ALA A 78 -5.31 18.28 -7.19
N THR A 79 -6.02 17.44 -7.96
CA THR A 79 -7.06 16.53 -7.46
C THR A 79 -6.49 15.35 -6.67
N LEU A 80 -5.17 15.12 -6.74
CA LEU A 80 -4.45 14.19 -5.89
C LEU A 80 -4.02 14.88 -4.59
N GLY A 81 -4.13 14.18 -3.48
CA GLY A 81 -3.54 14.58 -2.21
C GLY A 81 -2.01 14.72 -2.31
N LEU A 82 -1.42 15.45 -1.38
CA LEU A 82 0.04 15.68 -1.38
C LEU A 82 0.80 14.35 -1.21
N GLY A 83 0.34 13.48 -0.31
CA GLY A 83 0.91 12.16 -0.08
C GLY A 83 0.88 11.28 -1.35
N GLU A 84 -0.26 11.26 -2.06
CA GLU A 84 -0.43 10.51 -3.30
C GLU A 84 0.53 11.01 -4.40
N ARG A 85 0.68 12.34 -4.53
CA ARG A 85 1.62 12.94 -5.50
C ARG A 85 3.06 12.56 -5.20
N TYR A 86 3.49 12.58 -3.94
CA TYR A 86 4.84 12.15 -3.56
C TYR A 86 5.03 10.65 -3.74
N THR A 87 4.03 9.83 -3.45
CA THR A 87 4.11 8.38 -3.70
C THR A 87 4.35 8.09 -5.18
N ILE A 88 3.63 8.77 -6.09
CA ILE A 88 3.82 8.61 -7.54
C ILE A 88 5.22 9.10 -7.97
N ALA A 89 5.63 10.29 -7.52
CA ALA A 89 6.93 10.87 -7.89
C ALA A 89 8.11 9.99 -7.44
N ILE A 90 8.10 9.56 -6.18
CA ILE A 90 9.11 8.67 -5.61
C ILE A 90 9.09 7.30 -6.30
N GLY A 91 7.90 6.75 -6.57
CA GLY A 91 7.75 5.48 -7.29
C GLY A 91 8.38 5.50 -8.67
N LEU A 92 8.26 6.63 -9.40
CA LEU A 92 8.90 6.83 -10.70
C LEU A 92 10.42 6.89 -10.59
N SER A 93 10.95 7.66 -9.64
CA SER A 93 12.41 7.80 -9.46
C SER A 93 13.05 6.50 -8.98
N MET A 94 12.37 5.74 -8.12
CA MET A 94 12.83 4.44 -7.61
C MET A 94 12.57 3.29 -8.57
N LYS A 95 11.70 3.46 -9.57
CA LYS A 95 11.24 2.38 -10.48
C LYS A 95 10.72 1.18 -9.69
N CYS A 96 9.89 1.41 -8.69
CA CYS A 96 9.38 0.38 -7.81
C CYS A 96 7.87 0.18 -7.94
N LEU A 97 7.41 -0.98 -7.48
CA LEU A 97 5.99 -1.30 -7.33
C LEU A 97 5.36 -0.38 -6.29
N ILE A 98 4.19 0.19 -6.60
CA ILE A 98 3.41 0.99 -5.65
C ILE A 98 2.20 0.18 -5.18
N ALA A 99 1.97 0.15 -3.87
CA ALA A 99 0.74 -0.36 -3.29
C ALA A 99 -0.22 0.79 -2.97
N THR A 100 -1.40 0.75 -3.58
CA THR A 100 -2.49 1.70 -3.32
C THR A 100 -3.84 1.06 -3.64
N ASP A 101 -4.85 1.35 -2.82
CA ASP A 101 -6.23 0.91 -3.06
C ASP A 101 -7.08 1.99 -3.73
N ASP A 102 -6.61 3.24 -3.75
CA ASP A 102 -7.32 4.37 -4.33
C ASP A 102 -7.28 4.38 -5.86
N LEU A 103 -8.45 4.47 -6.48
CA LEU A 103 -8.60 4.40 -7.94
C LEU A 103 -7.94 5.56 -8.68
N LYS A 104 -7.98 6.77 -8.11
CA LYS A 104 -7.45 7.98 -8.75
C LYS A 104 -5.92 7.96 -8.88
N PRO A 105 -5.14 7.81 -7.79
CA PRO A 105 -3.69 7.68 -7.91
C PRO A 105 -3.28 6.46 -8.74
N ARG A 106 -4.03 5.36 -8.66
CA ARG A 106 -3.80 4.16 -9.47
C ARG A 106 -3.86 4.42 -10.98
N LYS A 107 -4.91 5.14 -11.44
CA LYS A 107 -5.04 5.51 -12.87
C LYS A 107 -3.90 6.40 -13.35
N ILE A 108 -3.55 7.40 -12.54
CA ILE A 108 -2.50 8.35 -12.88
C ILE A 108 -1.12 7.66 -12.88
N ALA A 109 -0.80 6.88 -11.86
CA ALA A 109 0.46 6.15 -11.80
C ALA A 109 0.65 5.19 -12.98
N LYS A 110 -0.41 4.46 -13.38
CA LYS A 110 -0.40 3.60 -14.57
C LYS A 110 -0.16 4.39 -15.86
N ALA A 111 -0.71 5.60 -15.99
CA ALA A 111 -0.46 6.45 -17.16
C ALA A 111 1.02 6.86 -17.29
N PHE A 112 1.76 6.87 -16.18
CA PHE A 112 3.22 7.08 -16.15
C PHE A 112 4.03 5.78 -16.24
N GLY A 113 3.40 4.63 -16.50
CA GLY A 113 4.08 3.34 -16.67
C GLY A 113 4.51 2.68 -15.36
N LEU A 114 3.95 3.10 -14.22
CA LEU A 114 4.23 2.47 -12.93
C LEU A 114 3.42 1.19 -12.74
N ASP A 115 4.06 0.19 -12.16
CA ASP A 115 3.39 -1.01 -11.68
C ASP A 115 2.66 -0.72 -10.37
N ILE A 116 1.40 -1.13 -10.32
CA ILE A 116 0.51 -0.88 -9.18
C ILE A 116 -0.14 -2.16 -8.71
N ILE A 117 -0.20 -2.34 -7.41
CA ILE A 117 -0.93 -3.44 -6.77
C ILE A 117 -1.83 -2.89 -5.65
N GLY A 118 -3.00 -3.47 -5.44
CA GLY A 118 -3.87 -3.18 -4.30
C GLY A 118 -3.70 -4.20 -3.18
N THR A 119 -4.26 -3.89 -2.01
CA THR A 119 -4.21 -4.77 -0.83
C THR A 119 -4.71 -6.18 -1.14
N LEU A 120 -5.86 -6.31 -1.81
CA LEU A 120 -6.40 -7.62 -2.21
C LEU A 120 -5.49 -8.36 -3.19
N GLY A 121 -4.85 -7.64 -4.13
CA GLY A 121 -3.87 -8.23 -5.04
C GLY A 121 -2.64 -8.78 -4.31
N ILE A 122 -2.19 -8.10 -3.26
CA ILE A 122 -1.07 -8.55 -2.41
C ILE A 122 -1.47 -9.80 -1.62
N LEU A 123 -2.67 -9.83 -1.02
CA LEU A 123 -3.16 -11.02 -0.30
C LEU A 123 -3.28 -12.22 -1.22
N ARG A 124 -3.81 -12.03 -2.44
CA ARG A 124 -3.85 -13.08 -3.46
C ARG A 124 -2.46 -13.59 -3.83
N LEU A 125 -1.49 -12.70 -3.99
CA LEU A 125 -0.10 -13.07 -4.26
C LEU A 125 0.49 -13.88 -3.11
N ALA A 126 0.20 -13.50 -1.86
CA ALA A 126 0.64 -14.22 -0.68
C ALA A 126 0.05 -15.63 -0.62
N HIS A 127 -1.23 -15.78 -0.91
CA HIS A 127 -1.88 -17.08 -1.00
C HIS A 127 -1.28 -17.96 -2.11
N LYS A 128 -1.08 -17.40 -3.31
CA LYS A 128 -0.41 -18.14 -4.41
C LYS A 128 1.01 -18.59 -4.09
N LYS A 129 1.69 -17.87 -3.20
CA LYS A 129 3.04 -18.24 -2.71
C LYS A 129 3.02 -19.11 -1.44
N ASN A 130 1.86 -19.61 -1.04
CA ASN A 130 1.67 -20.43 0.17
C ASN A 130 2.13 -19.72 1.47
N LEU A 131 2.08 -18.39 1.51
CA LEU A 131 2.33 -17.59 2.72
C LEU A 131 1.06 -17.34 3.54
N LEU A 132 -0.10 -17.58 2.95
CA LEU A 132 -1.43 -17.59 3.56
C LEU A 132 -2.17 -18.83 3.06
N ASP A 133 -2.81 -19.55 3.96
CA ASP A 133 -3.77 -20.57 3.56
C ASP A 133 -5.12 -19.92 3.14
N LYS A 134 -6.03 -20.75 2.62
CA LYS A 134 -7.32 -20.24 2.13
C LYS A 134 -8.17 -19.67 3.27
N HIS A 135 -8.18 -20.31 4.43
CA HIS A 135 -8.96 -19.88 5.58
C HIS A 135 -8.45 -18.53 6.13
N GLU A 136 -7.14 -18.38 6.27
CA GLU A 136 -6.53 -17.10 6.63
C GLU A 136 -6.87 -16.00 5.62
N LEU A 137 -6.80 -16.29 4.31
CA LEU A 137 -7.14 -15.34 3.26
C LEU A 137 -8.60 -14.86 3.40
N GLU A 138 -9.56 -15.78 3.58
CA GLU A 138 -10.98 -15.47 3.78
C GLU A 138 -11.19 -14.58 5.00
N GLN A 139 -10.57 -14.90 6.14
CA GLN A 139 -10.66 -14.10 7.37
C GLN A 139 -10.11 -12.67 7.17
N LEU A 140 -8.96 -12.53 6.48
CA LEU A 140 -8.36 -11.21 6.23
C LEU A 140 -9.21 -10.36 5.29
N ILE A 141 -9.86 -10.96 4.30
CA ILE A 141 -10.79 -10.28 3.40
C ILE A 141 -12.02 -9.79 4.19
N GLU A 142 -12.58 -10.63 5.05
CA GLU A 142 -13.71 -10.25 5.91
C GLU A 142 -13.36 -9.03 6.79
N MET A 143 -12.18 -9.03 7.41
CA MET A 143 -11.71 -7.86 8.17
C MET A 143 -11.59 -6.61 7.30
N LEU A 144 -11.14 -6.74 6.06
CA LEU A 144 -10.95 -5.60 5.16
C LEU A 144 -12.26 -4.97 4.69
N HIS A 145 -13.39 -5.67 4.70
CA HIS A 145 -14.71 -5.09 4.42
C HIS A 145 -15.09 -3.95 5.37
N GLU A 146 -14.50 -3.90 6.57
CA GLU A 146 -14.74 -2.81 7.52
C GLU A 146 -14.07 -1.49 7.13
N ILE A 147 -13.01 -1.53 6.32
CA ILE A 147 -12.17 -0.36 6.04
C ILE A 147 -11.92 -0.09 4.56
N LEU A 148 -12.14 -1.05 3.68
CA LEU A 148 -11.98 -0.93 2.24
C LEU A 148 -13.28 -1.26 1.53
N PHE A 149 -13.57 -0.48 0.50
CA PHE A 149 -14.65 -0.81 -0.44
C PHE A 149 -14.08 -1.54 -1.64
N PHE A 150 -14.59 -2.74 -1.91
CA PHE A 150 -14.28 -3.52 -3.11
C PHE A 150 -15.51 -4.31 -3.58
N THR A 151 -15.52 -4.67 -4.85
CA THR A 151 -16.65 -5.36 -5.47
C THR A 151 -16.60 -6.86 -5.20
N ASP A 152 -17.77 -7.52 -5.22
CA ASP A 152 -17.88 -8.98 -5.12
C ASP A 152 -17.03 -9.70 -6.19
N ASP A 153 -16.95 -9.12 -7.40
CA ASP A 153 -16.12 -9.71 -8.47
C ASP A 153 -14.64 -9.68 -8.14
N LEU A 154 -14.17 -8.61 -7.50
CA LEU A 154 -12.77 -8.53 -7.04
C LEU A 154 -12.48 -9.53 -5.92
N GLU A 155 -13.43 -9.71 -5.01
CA GLU A 155 -13.33 -10.70 -3.93
C GLU A 155 -13.30 -12.13 -4.50
N LYS A 156 -14.22 -12.47 -5.40
CA LYS A 156 -14.23 -13.76 -6.10
C LYS A 156 -12.94 -14.03 -6.87
N TRP A 157 -12.41 -13.01 -7.54
CA TRP A 157 -11.12 -13.12 -8.21
C TRP A 157 -9.97 -13.44 -7.24
N VAL A 158 -9.99 -12.87 -6.02
CA VAL A 158 -8.98 -13.15 -5.00
C VAL A 158 -9.11 -14.57 -4.46
N LEU A 159 -10.34 -15.02 -4.15
CA LEU A 159 -10.62 -16.29 -3.48
C LEU A 159 -10.60 -17.51 -4.41
N PHE A 160 -11.17 -17.36 -5.61
CA PHE A 160 -11.45 -18.51 -6.51
C PHE A 160 -10.65 -18.49 -7.80
N ASN A 161 -9.80 -17.49 -8.03
CA ASN A 161 -9.03 -17.36 -9.27
C ASN A 161 -9.89 -17.17 -10.54
N GLU A 162 -11.16 -16.87 -10.38
CA GLU A 162 -12.08 -16.51 -11.46
C GLU A 162 -11.76 -15.07 -11.87
N GLY A 163 -11.20 -14.90 -13.08
CA GLY A 163 -10.86 -13.58 -13.59
C GLY A 163 -12.12 -12.69 -13.73
N PRO A 164 -11.97 -11.36 -13.60
CA PRO A 164 -13.00 -10.45 -14.03
C PRO A 164 -13.19 -10.51 -15.53
#